data_4b2f7fe655d089542705723389257449
#
_entry.id   4b2f7fe655d089542705723389257449
#
_cell.length_a   1.000
_cell.length_b   1.000
_cell.length_c   1.000
_cell.angle_alpha   90.00
_cell.angle_beta   90.00
_cell.angle_gamma   90.00
#
_symmetry.space_group_name_H-M   'P 1'
#
loop_
_entity.id
_entity.type
_entity.pdbx_description
1 polymer ?
#
loop_
_entity_poly.entity_id
_entity_poly.type
_entity_poly.pdbx_seq_one_letter_code
_entity_poly.pdbx_strand_id
1 'polypeptide(L)'
;MTWNEYKKEAERTFAYHKYGSIVDQLHCAIGIVTEIEELKYAWKGVQEGSSPYIEPDTSMKNINAREELGDILWYIANLERLIETPEYDFNLKGVTYPLEILDSSAANLLDIYKKALYYNRIVKYADVTNLIYMIRTAADSLCYSNKWITEDIMDNNINKLRIRFPEKFTDEKANNRNIKEEYKALTK
;
A
#
# COMPACT_ATOMS: atom_id res chain seq x y z
N MET A 1 -3.06 -11.54 -9.60
CA MET A 1 -4.37 -10.93 -9.95
C MET A 1 -4.19 -9.60 -10.66
N THR A 2 -5.20 -9.14 -11.42
CA THR A 2 -5.20 -7.80 -12.01
C THR A 2 -5.47 -6.72 -10.96
N TRP A 3 -5.13 -5.46 -11.25
CA TRP A 3 -5.40 -4.34 -10.34
C TRP A 3 -6.89 -4.16 -10.02
N ASN A 4 -7.77 -4.38 -10.98
CA ASN A 4 -9.21 -4.27 -10.76
C ASN A 4 -9.75 -5.40 -9.87
N GLU A 5 -9.22 -6.62 -9.98
CA GLU A 5 -9.54 -7.72 -9.06
C GLU A 5 -9.02 -7.40 -7.65
N TYR A 6 -7.80 -6.87 -7.56
CA TYR A 6 -7.21 -6.46 -6.28
C TYR A 6 -8.05 -5.38 -5.57
N LYS A 7 -8.50 -4.34 -6.29
CA LYS A 7 -9.40 -3.32 -5.73
C LYS A 7 -10.67 -3.91 -5.11
N LYS A 8 -11.29 -4.89 -5.77
CA LYS A 8 -12.50 -5.57 -5.25
C LYS A 8 -12.21 -6.36 -3.97
N GLU A 9 -11.09 -7.06 -3.93
CA GLU A 9 -10.70 -7.83 -2.74
C GLU A 9 -10.27 -6.91 -1.59
N ALA A 10 -9.56 -5.81 -1.87
CA ALA A 10 -9.18 -4.82 -0.87
C ALA A 10 -10.41 -4.16 -0.21
N GLU A 11 -11.43 -3.84 -1.00
CA GLU A 11 -12.70 -3.28 -0.50
C GLU A 11 -13.34 -4.16 0.59
N ARG A 12 -13.32 -5.47 0.42
CA ARG A 12 -13.93 -6.43 1.35
C ARG A 12 -13.40 -6.29 2.79
N THR A 13 -12.15 -5.86 2.93
CA THR A 13 -11.46 -5.72 4.23
C THR A 13 -11.33 -4.28 4.69
N PHE A 14 -11.91 -3.33 3.98
CA PHE A 14 -11.87 -1.93 4.35
C PHE A 14 -12.89 -1.60 5.45
N ALA A 15 -12.43 -0.92 6.48
CA ALA A 15 -13.28 -0.41 7.56
C ALA A 15 -13.90 0.93 7.15
N TYR A 16 -15.14 0.91 6.68
CA TYR A 16 -15.87 2.14 6.41
C TYR A 16 -16.20 2.91 7.67
N HIS A 17 -15.84 4.17 7.70
CA HIS A 17 -16.17 5.04 8.79
C HIS A 17 -17.55 5.69 8.59
N LYS A 18 -18.36 5.71 9.67
CA LYS A 18 -19.66 6.42 9.70
C LYS A 18 -19.56 7.95 9.62
N TYR A 19 -18.37 8.49 9.55
CA TYR A 19 -18.10 9.93 9.54
C TYR A 19 -17.97 10.54 8.13
N GLY A 20 -18.19 9.76 7.07
CA GLY A 20 -18.20 10.21 5.69
C GLY A 20 -16.90 9.98 4.93
N SER A 21 -17.00 10.05 3.60
CA SER A 21 -15.93 9.61 2.70
C SER A 21 -14.62 10.38 2.82
N ILE A 22 -14.65 11.66 3.25
CA ILE A 22 -13.42 12.44 3.44
C ILE A 22 -12.55 11.88 4.59
N VAL A 23 -13.18 11.31 5.64
CA VAL A 23 -12.47 10.66 6.74
C VAL A 23 -11.89 9.32 6.30
N ASP A 24 -12.62 8.58 5.46
CA ASP A 24 -12.13 7.33 4.88
C ASP A 24 -10.95 7.60 3.91
N GLN A 25 -11.00 8.67 3.12
CA GLN A 25 -9.90 9.12 2.28
C GLN A 25 -8.67 9.54 3.11
N LEU A 26 -8.88 10.28 4.20
CA LEU A 26 -7.80 10.62 5.15
C LEU A 26 -7.22 9.35 5.80
N HIS A 27 -8.04 8.38 6.18
CA HIS A 27 -7.58 7.09 6.70
C HIS A 27 -6.60 6.42 5.72
N CYS A 28 -6.95 6.37 4.42
CA CYS A 28 -6.05 5.85 3.41
C CYS A 28 -4.74 6.65 3.32
N ALA A 29 -4.82 7.99 3.35
CA ALA A 29 -3.62 8.83 3.28
C ALA A 29 -2.72 8.66 4.51
N ILE A 30 -3.26 8.52 5.71
CA ILE A 30 -2.51 8.20 6.93
C ILE A 30 -1.86 6.83 6.81
N GLY A 31 -2.63 5.81 6.39
CA GLY A 31 -2.12 4.46 6.21
C GLY A 31 -0.95 4.43 5.22
N ILE A 32 -1.07 5.06 4.06
CA ILE A 32 0.05 5.14 3.10
C ILE A 32 1.31 5.71 3.75
N VAL A 33 1.21 6.77 4.57
CA VAL A 33 2.36 7.37 5.25
C VAL A 33 2.97 6.39 6.26
N THR A 34 2.16 5.71 7.07
CA THR A 34 2.65 4.77 8.09
C THR A 34 3.32 3.55 7.46
N GLU A 35 2.71 2.95 6.44
CA GLU A 35 3.28 1.80 5.73
C GLU A 35 4.57 2.14 4.97
N ILE A 36 4.71 3.38 4.46
CA ILE A 36 5.98 3.84 3.87
C ILE A 36 7.08 3.91 4.93
N GLU A 37 6.81 4.35 6.14
CA GLU A 37 7.80 4.34 7.22
C GLU A 37 8.19 2.91 7.63
N GLU A 38 7.23 1.99 7.70
CA GLU A 38 7.50 0.57 7.96
C GLU A 38 8.29 -0.07 6.82
N LEU A 39 7.96 0.26 5.56
CA LEU A 39 8.74 -0.14 4.39
C LEU A 39 10.19 0.35 4.45
N LYS A 40 10.41 1.61 4.80
CA LYS A 40 11.77 2.18 4.90
C LYS A 40 12.60 1.46 5.97
N TYR A 41 11.97 1.10 7.08
CA TYR A 41 12.63 0.31 8.12
C TYR A 41 12.99 -1.09 7.61
N ALA A 42 12.05 -1.78 6.99
CA ALA A 42 12.28 -3.09 6.39
C ALA A 42 13.33 -3.02 5.26
N TRP A 43 13.26 -1.97 4.42
CA TRP A 43 14.18 -1.72 3.31
C TRP A 43 15.63 -1.52 3.76
N LYS A 44 15.86 -0.75 4.81
CA LYS A 44 17.19 -0.62 5.41
C LYS A 44 17.77 -1.98 5.76
N GLY A 45 16.97 -2.86 6.33
CA GLY A 45 17.35 -4.22 6.60
C GLY A 45 17.69 -5.04 5.36
N VAL A 46 17.01 -4.83 4.23
CA VAL A 46 17.31 -5.47 2.94
C VAL A 46 18.67 -5.02 2.42
N GLN A 47 18.96 -3.72 2.44
CA GLN A 47 20.23 -3.17 1.96
C GLN A 47 21.44 -3.64 2.80
N GLU A 48 21.29 -3.67 4.13
CA GLU A 48 22.35 -4.14 5.04
C GLU A 48 22.63 -5.64 4.90
N GLY A 49 21.64 -6.42 4.44
CA GLY A 49 21.76 -7.87 4.23
C GLY A 49 22.14 -8.28 2.82
N SER A 50 22.24 -7.37 1.87
CA SER A 50 22.54 -7.68 0.47
C SER A 50 24.01 -8.00 0.28
N SER A 51 24.36 -9.28 0.52
CA SER A 51 25.52 -9.90 -0.08
C SER A 51 25.18 -10.26 -1.54
N PRO A 52 26.07 -10.04 -2.52
CA PRO A 52 25.83 -10.43 -3.91
C PRO A 52 25.67 -11.96 -4.10
N TYR A 53 25.80 -12.73 -3.05
CA TYR A 53 25.74 -14.19 -3.03
C TYR A 53 24.55 -14.77 -2.27
N ILE A 54 23.64 -13.94 -1.73
CA ILE A 54 22.42 -14.42 -1.05
C ILE A 54 21.28 -14.38 -2.07
N GLU A 55 20.63 -15.51 -2.27
CA GLU A 55 19.41 -15.56 -3.08
C GLU A 55 18.37 -14.58 -2.54
N PRO A 56 17.81 -13.70 -3.37
CA PRO A 56 17.08 -12.51 -2.91
C PRO A 56 15.79 -12.83 -2.14
N ASP A 57 15.29 -14.05 -2.18
CA ASP A 57 13.86 -14.30 -1.97
C ASP A 57 13.47 -14.94 -0.63
N THR A 58 14.42 -15.30 0.23
CA THR A 58 14.11 -16.05 1.46
C THR A 58 14.45 -15.34 2.76
N SER A 59 14.98 -14.11 2.74
CA SER A 59 15.25 -13.39 3.98
C SER A 59 13.96 -12.80 4.56
N MET A 60 13.77 -12.89 5.88
CA MET A 60 12.68 -12.22 6.60
C MET A 60 12.55 -10.75 6.23
N LYS A 61 13.64 -10.08 5.92
CA LYS A 61 13.70 -8.67 5.55
C LYS A 61 13.02 -8.40 4.21
N ASN A 62 13.23 -9.27 3.19
CA ASN A 62 12.54 -9.16 1.92
C ASN A 62 11.03 -9.43 2.04
N ILE A 63 10.64 -10.36 2.90
CA ILE A 63 9.24 -10.68 3.16
C ILE A 63 8.55 -9.47 3.79
N ASN A 64 9.14 -8.85 4.81
CA ASN A 64 8.58 -7.67 5.45
C ASN A 64 8.47 -6.49 4.46
N ALA A 65 9.50 -6.20 3.66
CA ALA A 65 9.43 -5.12 2.69
C ALA A 65 8.35 -5.34 1.61
N ARG A 66 8.11 -6.59 1.19
CA ARG A 66 7.00 -6.94 0.28
C ARG A 66 5.64 -6.85 0.97
N GLU A 67 5.58 -7.16 2.26
CA GLU A 67 4.37 -6.99 3.08
C GLU A 67 3.95 -5.52 3.11
N GLU A 68 4.87 -4.62 3.46
CA GLU A 68 4.58 -3.19 3.54
C GLU A 68 4.21 -2.58 2.17
N LEU A 69 4.87 -3.03 1.09
CA LEU A 69 4.44 -2.65 -0.26
C LEU A 69 3.01 -3.11 -0.56
N GLY A 70 2.63 -4.31 -0.13
CA GLY A 70 1.27 -4.82 -0.26
C GLY A 70 0.27 -3.98 0.53
N ASP A 71 0.62 -3.55 1.74
CA ASP A 71 -0.25 -2.72 2.57
C ASP A 71 -0.37 -1.28 2.00
N ILE A 72 0.70 -0.71 1.44
CA ILE A 72 0.63 0.55 0.66
C ILE A 72 -0.33 0.40 -0.52
N LEU A 73 -0.20 -0.67 -1.31
CA LEU A 73 -1.08 -0.92 -2.46
C LEU A 73 -2.55 -1.10 -2.03
N TRP A 74 -2.79 -1.71 -0.87
CA TRP A 74 -4.13 -1.88 -0.31
C TRP A 74 -4.78 -0.53 0.01
N TYR A 75 -4.06 0.38 0.66
CA TYR A 75 -4.56 1.74 0.92
C TYR A 75 -4.80 2.53 -0.36
N ILE A 76 -3.93 2.40 -1.36
CA ILE A 76 -4.11 3.02 -2.68
C ILE A 76 -5.37 2.49 -3.37
N ALA A 77 -5.57 1.17 -3.40
CA ALA A 77 -6.72 0.53 -4.00
C ALA A 77 -8.05 1.04 -3.41
N ASN A 78 -8.09 1.20 -2.08
CA ASN A 78 -9.25 1.74 -1.38
C ASN A 78 -9.44 3.24 -1.64
N LEU A 79 -8.36 4.02 -1.68
CA LEU A 79 -8.44 5.45 -1.99
C LEU A 79 -8.93 5.70 -3.41
N GLU A 80 -8.39 4.98 -4.41
CA GLU A 80 -8.85 5.06 -5.80
C GLU A 80 -10.35 4.78 -5.94
N ARG A 81 -10.84 3.79 -5.19
CA ARG A 81 -12.25 3.45 -5.17
C ARG A 81 -13.11 4.56 -4.54
N LEU A 82 -12.65 5.15 -3.42
CA LEU A 82 -13.35 6.22 -2.71
C LEU A 82 -13.46 7.52 -3.50
N ILE A 83 -12.53 7.78 -4.41
CA ILE A 83 -12.52 8.98 -5.26
C ILE A 83 -12.92 8.69 -6.71
N GLU A 84 -13.34 7.46 -7.00
CA GLU A 84 -13.80 7.02 -8.33
C GLU A 84 -12.80 7.38 -9.44
N THR A 85 -11.50 7.09 -9.20
CA THR A 85 -10.47 7.37 -10.19
C THR A 85 -10.71 6.60 -11.49
N PRO A 86 -10.54 7.24 -12.66
CA PRO A 86 -10.56 6.53 -13.92
C PRO A 86 -9.43 5.49 -13.99
N GLU A 87 -9.64 4.47 -14.80
CA GLU A 87 -8.57 3.51 -15.10
C GLU A 87 -7.41 4.20 -15.80
N TYR A 88 -6.20 3.93 -15.33
CA TYR A 88 -4.97 4.44 -15.96
C TYR A 88 -4.26 3.29 -16.64
N ASP A 89 -3.77 3.57 -17.82
CA ASP A 89 -2.74 2.75 -18.43
C ASP A 89 -1.38 3.19 -17.83
N PHE A 90 -0.86 2.39 -16.90
CA PHE A 90 0.43 2.65 -16.28
C PHE A 90 1.55 2.33 -17.25
N ASN A 91 2.01 3.33 -17.98
CA ASN A 91 3.25 3.22 -18.73
C ASN A 91 4.43 3.48 -17.78
N LEU A 92 4.78 2.44 -17.02
CA LEU A 92 5.76 2.51 -15.94
C LEU A 92 7.17 2.70 -16.50
N LYS A 93 7.61 3.93 -16.58
CA LYS A 93 9.04 4.23 -16.66
C LYS A 93 9.57 4.22 -15.25
N GLY A 94 10.58 3.40 -14.97
CA GLY A 94 11.22 3.35 -13.66
C GLY A 94 11.64 4.75 -13.20
N VAL A 95 11.47 5.02 -11.93
CA VAL A 95 11.87 6.29 -11.31
C VAL A 95 13.18 6.14 -10.57
N THR A 96 13.97 7.20 -10.59
CA THR A 96 15.14 7.34 -9.74
C THR A 96 14.68 7.77 -8.34
N TYR A 97 15.25 7.21 -7.30
CA TYR A 97 14.93 7.51 -5.90
C TYR A 97 13.47 7.22 -5.51
N PRO A 98 13.00 5.96 -5.67
CA PRO A 98 11.60 5.63 -5.44
C PRO A 98 11.15 5.87 -3.98
N LEU A 99 12.01 5.68 -2.97
CA LEU A 99 11.65 5.93 -1.57
C LEU A 99 11.39 7.41 -1.29
N GLU A 100 12.17 8.31 -1.88
CA GLU A 100 11.96 9.76 -1.75
C GLU A 100 10.67 10.21 -2.44
N ILE A 101 10.30 9.58 -3.55
CA ILE A 101 9.04 9.84 -4.25
C ILE A 101 7.86 9.32 -3.42
N LEU A 102 7.95 8.14 -2.83
CA LEU A 102 6.94 7.62 -1.90
C LEU A 102 6.71 8.60 -0.75
N ASP A 103 7.78 9.00 -0.05
CA ASP A 103 7.71 9.93 1.06
C ASP A 103 7.05 11.25 0.70
N SER A 104 7.58 11.92 -0.33
CA SER A 104 7.11 13.25 -0.71
C SER A 104 5.67 13.23 -1.22
N SER A 105 5.30 12.20 -1.99
CA SER A 105 3.95 12.08 -2.54
C SER A 105 2.94 11.74 -1.44
N ALA A 106 3.28 10.86 -0.50
CA ALA A 106 2.41 10.52 0.62
C ALA A 106 2.21 11.70 1.59
N ALA A 107 3.28 12.45 1.88
CA ALA A 107 3.20 13.66 2.70
C ALA A 107 2.30 14.73 2.06
N ASN A 108 2.41 14.94 0.74
CA ASN A 108 1.56 15.87 0.00
C ASN A 108 0.10 15.39 -0.01
N LEU A 109 -0.15 14.10 -0.19
CA LEU A 109 -1.47 13.50 -0.14
C LEU A 109 -2.13 13.73 1.22
N LEU A 110 -1.40 13.48 2.31
CA LEU A 110 -1.88 13.73 3.68
C LEU A 110 -2.16 15.22 3.91
N ASP A 111 -1.32 16.12 3.40
CA ASP A 111 -1.52 17.57 3.53
C ASP A 111 -2.79 18.05 2.82
N ILE A 112 -3.15 17.47 1.67
CA ILE A 112 -4.41 17.76 0.97
C ILE A 112 -5.60 17.47 1.89
N TYR A 113 -5.69 16.28 2.48
CA TYR A 113 -6.80 15.89 3.34
C TYR A 113 -6.80 16.64 4.67
N LYS A 114 -5.64 16.89 5.26
CA LYS A 114 -5.51 17.75 6.44
C LYS A 114 -6.09 19.15 6.15
N LYS A 115 -5.73 19.76 5.02
CA LYS A 115 -6.22 21.08 4.63
C LYS A 115 -7.72 21.08 4.35
N ALA A 116 -8.25 20.01 3.77
CA ALA A 116 -9.69 19.87 3.55
C ALA A 116 -10.45 19.85 4.87
N LEU A 117 -10.00 19.08 5.84
CA LEU A 117 -10.69 18.92 7.13
C LEU A 117 -10.54 20.13 8.05
N TYR A 118 -9.35 20.69 8.18
CA TYR A 118 -9.08 21.72 9.18
C TYR A 118 -9.14 23.15 8.64
N TYR A 119 -8.99 23.34 7.33
CA TYR A 119 -8.98 24.67 6.70
C TYR A 119 -10.08 24.83 5.66
N ASN A 120 -11.00 23.86 5.57
CA ASN A 120 -12.13 23.89 4.65
C ASN A 120 -11.71 24.08 3.17
N ARG A 121 -10.56 23.50 2.78
CA ARG A 121 -10.07 23.56 1.40
C ARG A 121 -10.74 22.49 0.56
N ILE A 122 -11.05 22.83 -0.68
CA ILE A 122 -11.62 21.88 -1.65
C ILE A 122 -10.55 20.88 -2.06
N VAL A 123 -10.86 19.58 -1.98
CA VAL A 123 -10.02 18.52 -2.52
C VAL A 123 -10.10 18.52 -4.04
N LYS A 124 -8.98 18.75 -4.69
CA LYS A 124 -8.87 18.60 -6.15
C LYS A 124 -8.46 17.17 -6.46
N TYR A 125 -9.40 16.36 -6.87
CA TYR A 125 -9.16 14.93 -7.12
C TYR A 125 -8.11 14.67 -8.20
N ALA A 126 -7.92 15.57 -9.17
CA ALA A 126 -6.82 15.48 -10.12
C ALA A 126 -5.43 15.50 -9.45
N ASP A 127 -5.25 16.34 -8.40
CA ASP A 127 -4.00 16.38 -7.65
C ASP A 127 -3.82 15.09 -6.85
N VAL A 128 -4.88 14.58 -6.21
CA VAL A 128 -4.87 13.30 -5.50
C VAL A 128 -4.50 12.15 -6.43
N THR A 129 -5.13 12.09 -7.59
CA THR A 129 -4.87 11.09 -8.63
C THR A 129 -3.41 11.10 -9.10
N ASN A 130 -2.84 12.30 -9.34
CA ASN A 130 -1.43 12.42 -9.71
C ASN A 130 -0.49 11.90 -8.61
N LEU A 131 -0.79 12.17 -7.34
CA LEU A 131 0.01 11.67 -6.21
C LEU A 131 -0.10 10.14 -6.08
N ILE A 132 -1.30 9.58 -6.23
CA ILE A 132 -1.50 8.12 -6.28
C ILE A 132 -0.65 7.51 -7.40
N TYR A 133 -0.68 8.10 -8.59
CA TYR A 133 0.13 7.65 -9.73
C TYR A 133 1.63 7.64 -9.40
N MET A 134 2.13 8.70 -8.77
CA MET A 134 3.54 8.79 -8.35
C MET A 134 3.89 7.71 -7.33
N ILE A 135 3.04 7.49 -6.31
CA ILE A 135 3.25 6.47 -5.29
C ILE A 135 3.29 5.07 -5.92
N ARG A 136 2.33 4.74 -6.79
CA ARG A 136 2.31 3.45 -7.49
C ARG A 136 3.53 3.25 -8.37
N THR A 137 3.89 4.26 -9.18
CA THR A 137 5.09 4.19 -10.04
C THR A 137 6.36 3.94 -9.21
N ALA A 138 6.46 4.58 -8.05
CA ALA A 138 7.60 4.39 -7.15
C ALA A 138 7.59 2.97 -6.52
N ALA A 139 6.43 2.47 -6.10
CA ALA A 139 6.29 1.10 -5.59
C ALA A 139 6.67 0.05 -6.65
N ASP A 140 6.18 0.19 -7.88
CA ASP A 140 6.53 -0.71 -8.98
C ASP A 140 8.03 -0.61 -9.35
N SER A 141 8.63 0.57 -9.23
CA SER A 141 10.08 0.73 -9.44
C SER A 141 10.91 0.00 -8.38
N LEU A 142 10.45 -0.05 -7.13
CA LEU A 142 11.05 -0.88 -6.08
C LEU A 142 10.92 -2.36 -6.42
N CYS A 143 9.75 -2.80 -6.85
CA CYS A 143 9.52 -4.18 -7.27
C CYS A 143 10.47 -4.55 -8.42
N TYR A 144 10.52 -3.74 -9.46
CA TYR A 144 11.38 -3.99 -10.62
C TYR A 144 12.86 -4.08 -10.24
N SER A 145 13.35 -3.14 -9.43
CA SER A 145 14.76 -3.09 -9.00
C SER A 145 15.16 -4.31 -8.17
N ASN A 146 14.21 -4.94 -7.48
CA ASN A 146 14.45 -6.10 -6.63
C ASN A 146 13.99 -7.42 -7.26
N LYS A 147 13.56 -7.39 -8.52
CA LYS A 147 13.01 -8.55 -9.23
C LYS A 147 11.79 -9.16 -8.53
N TRP A 148 11.02 -8.35 -7.85
CA TRP A 148 9.73 -8.74 -7.26
C TRP A 148 8.62 -8.56 -8.30
N ILE A 149 7.62 -9.41 -8.23
CA ILE A 149 6.44 -9.36 -9.10
C ILE A 149 5.32 -8.69 -8.32
N THR A 150 4.82 -7.55 -8.81
CA THR A 150 3.78 -6.77 -8.13
C THR A 150 2.50 -7.58 -7.92
N GLU A 151 2.14 -8.42 -8.89
CA GLU A 151 1.00 -9.33 -8.82
C GLU A 151 1.12 -10.32 -7.66
N ASP A 152 2.31 -10.85 -7.40
CA ASP A 152 2.57 -11.76 -6.27
C ASP A 152 2.45 -11.03 -4.93
N ILE A 153 2.90 -9.77 -4.86
CA ILE A 153 2.74 -8.93 -3.66
C ILE A 153 1.26 -8.69 -3.38
N MET A 154 0.47 -8.35 -4.41
CA MET A 154 -0.98 -8.19 -4.29
C MET A 154 -1.67 -9.47 -3.83
N ASP A 155 -1.32 -10.63 -4.42
CA ASP A 155 -1.87 -11.93 -4.07
C ASP A 155 -1.55 -12.30 -2.61
N ASN A 156 -0.30 -12.08 -2.19
CA ASN A 156 0.14 -12.35 -0.81
C ASN A 156 -0.56 -11.43 0.20
N ASN A 157 -0.73 -10.15 -0.13
CA ASN A 157 -1.46 -9.21 0.71
C ASN A 157 -2.92 -9.64 0.91
N ILE A 158 -3.62 -9.99 -0.16
CA ILE A 158 -5.00 -10.49 -0.06
C ILE A 158 -5.07 -11.80 0.71
N ASN A 159 -4.12 -12.72 0.52
CA ASN A 159 -4.08 -13.98 1.27
C ASN A 159 -3.88 -13.75 2.78
N LYS A 160 -2.98 -12.81 3.16
CA LYS A 160 -2.81 -12.34 4.55
C LYS A 160 -4.13 -11.80 5.11
N LEU A 161 -4.78 -10.91 4.36
CA LEU A 161 -6.03 -10.29 4.79
C LEU A 161 -7.20 -11.27 4.87
N ARG A 162 -7.24 -12.32 4.03
CA ARG A 162 -8.25 -13.39 4.12
C ARG A 162 -8.09 -14.24 5.39
N ILE A 163 -6.88 -14.40 5.90
CA ILE A 163 -6.66 -15.06 7.20
C ILE A 163 -7.19 -14.19 8.33
N ARG A 164 -6.89 -12.90 8.31
CA ARG A 164 -7.38 -11.95 9.33
C ARG A 164 -8.89 -11.73 9.25
N PHE A 165 -9.40 -11.55 8.03
CA PHE A 165 -10.78 -11.23 7.71
C PHE A 165 -11.35 -12.22 6.68
N PRO A 166 -11.75 -13.44 7.07
CA PRO A 166 -12.23 -14.46 6.13
C PRO A 166 -13.40 -14.02 5.26
N GLU A 167 -14.32 -13.20 5.82
CA GLU A 167 -15.46 -12.68 5.06
C GLU A 167 -15.33 -11.17 4.82
N LYS A 168 -15.29 -10.38 5.88
CA LYS A 168 -15.19 -8.91 5.84
C LYS A 168 -14.52 -8.38 7.11
N PHE A 169 -14.15 -7.10 7.07
CA PHE A 169 -13.62 -6.38 8.24
C PHE A 169 -14.57 -6.49 9.46
N THR A 170 -14.00 -6.75 10.62
CA THR A 170 -14.64 -6.57 11.93
C THR A 170 -13.62 -6.06 12.93
N ASP A 171 -14.06 -5.18 13.86
CA ASP A 171 -13.20 -4.63 14.93
C ASP A 171 -12.60 -5.74 15.79
N GLU A 172 -13.36 -6.79 16.07
CA GLU A 172 -12.90 -7.95 16.84
C GLU A 172 -11.69 -8.62 16.18
N LYS A 173 -11.76 -8.89 14.87
CA LYS A 173 -10.68 -9.54 14.13
C LYS A 173 -9.49 -8.60 13.91
N ALA A 174 -9.73 -7.30 13.78
CA ALA A 174 -8.65 -6.31 13.69
C ALA A 174 -7.80 -6.28 14.98
N ASN A 175 -8.44 -6.46 16.13
CA ASN A 175 -7.76 -6.43 17.43
C ASN A 175 -7.20 -7.81 17.87
N ASN A 176 -7.67 -8.92 17.29
CA ASN A 176 -7.27 -10.28 17.63
C ASN A 176 -6.59 -10.97 16.45
N ARG A 177 -5.37 -10.54 16.11
CA ARG A 177 -4.60 -11.04 14.96
C ARG A 177 -3.94 -12.39 15.24
N ASN A 178 -3.96 -13.29 14.25
CA ASN A 178 -3.12 -14.49 14.23
C ASN A 178 -1.85 -14.24 13.38
N ILE A 179 -0.90 -13.51 13.96
CA ILE A 179 0.33 -13.09 13.27
C ILE A 179 1.10 -14.27 12.65
N LYS A 180 1.12 -15.44 13.30
CA LYS A 180 1.81 -16.62 12.77
C LYS A 180 1.21 -17.15 11.47
N GLU A 181 -0.11 -17.21 11.39
CA GLU A 181 -0.80 -17.68 10.18
C GLU A 181 -0.77 -16.61 9.08
N GLU A 182 -0.89 -15.33 9.44
CA GLU A 182 -0.72 -14.21 8.50
C GLU A 182 0.66 -14.25 7.85
N TYR A 183 1.74 -14.44 8.65
CA TYR A 183 3.11 -14.53 8.15
C TYR A 183 3.32 -15.73 7.20
N LYS A 184 2.72 -16.89 7.50
CA LYS A 184 2.79 -18.05 6.60
C LYS A 184 2.18 -17.79 5.22
N ALA A 185 1.19 -16.89 5.13
CA ALA A 185 0.60 -16.53 3.85
C ALA A 185 1.54 -15.72 2.97
N LEU A 186 2.48 -14.97 3.59
CA LEU A 186 3.47 -14.15 2.90
C LEU A 186 4.66 -14.95 2.37
N THR A 187 4.83 -16.19 2.83
CA THR A 187 5.97 -17.07 2.51
C THR A 187 5.64 -18.18 1.50
N LYS A 188 4.43 -18.19 0.98
CA LYS A 188 3.98 -19.13 -0.06
C LYS A 188 4.19 -18.57 -1.45
#